data_4909438475c3e11471bb00a837835c9a
#
_entry.id   4909438475c3e11471bb00a837835c9a
#
_cell.length_a   1.000
_cell.length_b   1.000
_cell.length_c   1.000
_cell.angle_alpha   90.00
_cell.angle_beta   90.00
_cell.angle_gamma   90.00
#
_symmetry.space_group_name_H-M   'P 1'
#
loop_
_entity.id
_entity.type
_entity.pdbx_description
1 polymer ?
#
loop_
_entity_poly.entity_id
_entity_poly.type
_entity_poly.pdbx_seq_one_letter_code
_entity_poly.pdbx_strand_id
1 'polypeptide(L)'
;GSEMCIRDRLQSAQNGMTEKYVRILRDGFSSMDMAQNILVLKTVSGMAMAVAAALDAMNWNEIVGCIAGDDTIMCAVRTVDDTILLMEKIKKLLEQ
;
A
#
# COMPACT_ATOMS: atom_id res chain seq x y z
N GLY A 1 -10.98 15.05 -21.63
CA GLY A 1 -11.50 13.96 -22.29
C GLY A 1 -12.08 12.88 -21.40
N SER A 2 -12.35 11.77 -22.03
CA SER A 2 -12.94 10.65 -21.31
C SER A 2 -12.03 10.10 -20.21
N GLU A 3 -10.74 10.23 -20.41
CA GLU A 3 -9.78 9.79 -19.39
C GLU A 3 -9.93 10.58 -18.10
N MET A 4 -10.13 11.87 -18.20
CA MET A 4 -10.33 12.70 -17.01
C MET A 4 -11.64 12.37 -16.30
N CYS A 5 -12.68 12.09 -17.08
CA CYS A 5 -13.96 11.70 -16.49
C CYS A 5 -13.85 10.35 -15.79
N ILE A 6 -13.11 9.41 -16.38
CA ILE A 6 -12.88 8.11 -15.75
C ILE A 6 -12.07 8.28 -14.48
N ARG A 7 -11.08 9.17 -14.53
CA ARG A 7 -10.23 9.44 -13.36
C ARG A 7 -11.05 10.04 -12.23
N ASP A 8 -11.93 10.99 -12.56
CA ASP A 8 -12.79 11.61 -11.54
C ASP A 8 -13.72 10.58 -10.91
N ARG A 9 -14.29 9.71 -11.74
CA ARG A 9 -15.15 8.64 -11.24
C ARG A 9 -14.38 7.70 -10.32
N LEU A 10 -13.17 7.35 -10.72
CA LEU A 10 -12.33 6.49 -9.93
C LEU A 10 -11.98 7.13 -8.59
N GLN A 11 -11.75 8.44 -8.58
CA GLN A 11 -11.47 9.13 -7.33
C GLN A 11 -12.67 9.10 -6.39
N SER A 12 -13.86 9.32 -6.93
CA SER A 12 -15.08 9.25 -6.12
C SER A 12 -15.30 7.84 -5.59
N ALA A 13 -15.07 6.85 -6.43
CA ALA A 13 -15.17 5.45 -6.03
C ALA A 13 -14.06 5.08 -5.05
N GLN A 14 -12.86 5.67 -5.26
CA GLN A 14 -11.70 5.38 -4.43
C GLN A 14 -11.88 5.81 -2.98
N ASN A 15 -12.69 6.83 -2.71
CA ASN A 15 -12.89 7.25 -1.33
C ASN A 15 -13.46 6.12 -0.47
N GLY A 16 -14.50 5.45 -0.95
CA GLY A 16 -15.04 4.30 -0.26
C GLY A 16 -14.14 3.09 -0.34
N MET A 17 -13.49 2.89 -1.49
CA MET A 17 -12.54 1.80 -1.66
C MET A 17 -11.31 2.01 -0.79
N THR A 18 -10.86 3.27 -0.66
CA THR A 18 -9.71 3.59 0.19
C THR A 18 -9.98 3.22 1.63
N GLU A 19 -11.18 3.50 2.14
CA GLU A 19 -11.54 3.12 3.49
C GLU A 19 -11.48 1.60 3.69
N LYS A 20 -11.95 0.86 2.70
CA LYS A 20 -11.90 -0.59 2.73
C LYS A 20 -10.46 -1.09 2.76
N TYR A 21 -9.59 -0.52 1.93
CA TYR A 21 -8.20 -0.93 1.87
C TYR A 21 -7.44 -0.52 3.13
N VAL A 22 -7.74 0.65 3.67
CA VAL A 22 -7.15 1.08 4.94
C VAL A 22 -7.52 0.10 6.05
N ARG A 23 -8.75 -0.38 6.05
CA ARG A 23 -9.20 -1.36 7.04
C ARG A 23 -8.43 -2.68 6.88
N ILE A 24 -8.24 -3.13 5.64
CA ILE A 24 -7.47 -4.35 5.37
C ILE A 24 -6.03 -4.18 5.85
N LEU A 25 -5.42 -3.03 5.56
CA LEU A 25 -4.08 -2.72 6.03
C LEU A 25 -4.00 -2.76 7.55
N ARG A 26 -4.97 -2.11 8.20
CA ARG A 26 -4.99 -2.02 9.65
C ARG A 26 -5.14 -3.40 10.28
N ASP A 27 -6.02 -4.22 9.73
CA ASP A 27 -6.29 -5.55 10.27
C ASP A 27 -5.13 -6.50 10.04
N GLY A 28 -4.48 -6.38 8.88
CA GLY A 28 -3.44 -7.32 8.50
C GLY A 28 -2.03 -6.90 8.91
N PHE A 29 -1.80 -5.61 9.09
CA PHE A 29 -0.46 -5.08 9.33
C PHE A 29 0.08 -5.52 10.69
N SER A 30 1.34 -5.94 10.70
CA SER A 30 2.04 -6.30 11.95
C SER A 30 3.22 -5.35 12.17
N SER A 31 4.13 -5.28 11.22
CA SER A 31 5.30 -4.40 11.33
C SER A 31 5.82 -4.09 9.94
N MET A 32 6.74 -3.14 9.87
CA MET A 32 7.42 -2.83 8.61
C MET A 32 8.83 -2.36 8.89
N ASP A 33 9.70 -2.54 7.90
CA ASP A 33 11.07 -2.09 7.94
C ASP A 33 11.53 -1.87 6.50
N MET A 34 12.63 -1.16 6.34
CA MET A 34 13.16 -0.93 5.01
C MET A 34 14.61 -1.39 4.94
N ALA A 35 14.98 -1.84 3.74
CA ALA A 35 16.36 -2.17 3.41
C ALA A 35 16.68 -1.39 2.13
N GLN A 36 17.30 -0.22 2.27
CA GLN A 36 17.57 0.66 1.15
C GLN A 36 16.26 1.09 0.50
N ASN A 37 16.04 0.70 -0.74
CA ASN A 37 14.82 1.03 -1.47
C ASN A 37 13.83 -0.14 -1.51
N ILE A 38 13.96 -1.07 -0.58
CA ILE A 38 13.00 -2.17 -0.44
C ILE A 38 12.27 -2.00 0.87
N LEU A 39 10.94 -1.98 0.79
CA LEU A 39 10.09 -1.91 1.96
C LEU A 39 9.55 -3.29 2.25
N VAL A 40 9.78 -3.78 3.45
CA VAL A 40 9.30 -5.08 3.88
C VAL A 40 8.18 -4.87 4.90
N LEU A 41 7.01 -5.41 4.60
CA LEU A 41 5.87 -5.35 5.50
C LEU A 41 5.58 -6.75 6.02
N LYS A 42 5.40 -6.84 7.32
CA LYS A 42 4.97 -8.09 7.94
C LYS A 42 3.49 -7.99 8.24
N THR A 43 2.78 -9.07 8.01
CA THR A 43 1.33 -9.14 8.26
C THR A 43 1.02 -10.32 9.15
N VAL A 44 -0.23 -10.40 9.59
CA VAL A 44 -0.69 -11.62 10.24
C VAL A 44 -0.73 -12.73 9.19
N SER A 45 -0.65 -13.98 9.65
CA SER A 45 -0.57 -15.13 8.77
C SER A 45 -1.74 -15.16 7.78
N GLY A 46 -1.43 -15.36 6.50
CA GLY A 46 -2.42 -15.47 5.45
C GLY A 46 -2.93 -14.15 4.89
N MET A 47 -2.50 -13.00 5.43
CA MET A 47 -3.02 -11.70 5.03
C MET A 47 -2.09 -10.95 4.06
N ALA A 48 -0.94 -11.51 3.74
CA ALA A 48 0.04 -10.76 2.92
C ALA A 48 -0.53 -10.38 1.56
N MET A 49 -1.21 -11.31 0.88
CA MET A 49 -1.77 -11.04 -0.43
C MET A 49 -2.87 -9.98 -0.37
N ALA A 50 -3.69 -10.03 0.65
CA ALA A 50 -4.76 -9.04 0.81
C ALA A 50 -4.18 -7.66 1.06
N VAL A 51 -3.17 -7.55 1.93
CA VAL A 51 -2.52 -6.28 2.21
C VAL A 51 -1.78 -5.77 0.97
N ALA A 52 -1.11 -6.66 0.23
CA ALA A 52 -0.43 -6.26 -1.00
C ALA A 52 -1.43 -5.74 -2.04
N ALA A 53 -2.58 -6.38 -2.17
CA ALA A 53 -3.61 -5.92 -3.08
C ALA A 53 -4.13 -4.55 -2.67
N ALA A 54 -4.25 -4.30 -1.37
CA ALA A 54 -4.66 -2.99 -0.87
C ALA A 54 -3.62 -1.92 -1.21
N LEU A 55 -2.35 -2.24 -1.07
CA LEU A 55 -1.28 -1.30 -1.42
C LEU A 55 -1.27 -1.01 -2.92
N ASP A 56 -1.46 -2.02 -3.74
CA ASP A 56 -1.54 -1.84 -5.19
C ASP A 56 -2.71 -0.94 -5.56
N ALA A 57 -3.82 -1.09 -4.88
CA ALA A 57 -5.02 -0.31 -5.16
C ALA A 57 -4.85 1.16 -4.79
N MET A 58 -3.97 1.46 -3.84
CA MET A 58 -3.65 2.85 -3.50
C MET A 58 -2.93 3.55 -4.64
N ASN A 59 -2.29 2.80 -5.50
CA ASN A 59 -1.65 3.30 -6.72
C ASN A 59 -0.62 4.38 -6.42
N TRP A 60 0.19 4.17 -5.41
CA TRP A 60 1.24 5.11 -5.04
C TRP A 60 2.39 5.03 -6.03
N ASN A 61 2.79 6.18 -6.53
CA ASN A 61 3.82 6.28 -7.56
C ASN A 61 5.19 5.83 -7.08
N GLU A 62 5.43 5.90 -5.80
CA GLU A 62 6.72 5.51 -5.21
C GLU A 62 6.98 4.01 -5.35
N ILE A 63 5.94 3.22 -5.44
CA ILE A 63 6.05 1.77 -5.51
C ILE A 63 6.18 1.33 -6.96
N VAL A 64 7.27 0.61 -7.27
CA VAL A 64 7.46 0.00 -8.58
C VAL A 64 6.66 -1.29 -8.69
N GLY A 65 6.65 -2.08 -7.63
CA GLY A 65 5.90 -3.33 -7.59
C GLY A 65 6.05 -3.99 -6.24
N CYS A 66 5.19 -4.97 -5.98
CA CYS A 66 5.18 -5.71 -4.72
C CYS A 66 5.07 -7.19 -4.98
N ILE A 67 5.68 -7.98 -4.09
CA ILE A 67 5.55 -9.43 -4.08
C ILE A 67 5.11 -9.82 -2.68
N ALA A 68 4.09 -10.68 -2.58
CA ALA A 68 3.54 -11.10 -1.31
C ALA A 68 3.73 -12.60 -1.11
N GLY A 69 4.19 -12.97 0.07
CA GLY A 69 4.21 -14.36 0.51
C GLY A 69 2.99 -14.66 1.37
N ASP A 70 3.21 -15.39 2.46
CA ASP A 70 2.12 -15.71 3.39
C ASP A 70 1.90 -14.58 4.40
N ASP A 71 2.97 -14.10 5.02
CA ASP A 71 2.91 -13.07 6.06
C ASP A 71 3.90 -11.93 5.82
N THR A 72 4.50 -11.88 4.65
CA THR A 72 5.54 -10.90 4.33
C THR A 72 5.32 -10.37 2.93
N ILE A 73 5.44 -9.05 2.79
CA ILE A 73 5.35 -8.37 1.49
C ILE A 73 6.66 -7.64 1.26
N MET A 74 7.23 -7.79 0.06
CA MET A 74 8.39 -7.00 -0.34
C MET A 74 7.97 -6.05 -1.44
N CYS A 75 8.17 -4.76 -1.20
CA CYS A 75 7.85 -3.71 -2.16
C CYS A 75 9.14 -3.13 -2.70
N ALA A 76 9.26 -3.09 -4.02
CA ALA A 76 10.36 -2.39 -4.67
C ALA A 76 9.95 -0.93 -4.81
N VAL A 77 10.75 -0.03 -4.27
CA VAL A 77 10.48 1.41 -4.27
C VAL A 77 11.54 2.10 -5.11
N ARG A 78 11.19 3.26 -5.64
CA ARG A 78 12.06 3.94 -6.61
C ARG A 78 13.36 4.44 -6.00
N THR A 79 13.31 5.03 -4.81
CA THR A 79 14.49 5.57 -4.14
C THR A 79 14.39 5.31 -2.64
N VAL A 80 15.52 5.51 -1.95
CA VAL A 80 15.54 5.40 -0.49
C VAL A 80 14.64 6.46 0.12
N ASP A 81 14.69 7.68 -0.39
CA ASP A 81 13.85 8.77 0.12
C ASP A 81 12.37 8.44 -0.05
N ASP A 82 12.00 7.88 -1.20
CA ASP A 82 10.62 7.48 -1.45
C ASP A 82 10.19 6.37 -0.50
N THR A 83 11.12 5.49 -0.12
CA THR A 83 10.82 4.43 0.83
C THR A 83 10.46 5.02 2.19
N ILE A 84 11.19 6.02 2.63
CA ILE A 84 10.91 6.70 3.90
C ILE A 84 9.55 7.38 3.84
N LEU A 85 9.26 8.07 2.74
CA LEU A 85 7.97 8.72 2.54
C LEU A 85 6.83 7.71 2.54
N LEU A 86 7.05 6.57 1.91
CA LEU A 86 6.04 5.52 1.84
C LEU A 86 5.74 4.97 3.23
N MET A 87 6.77 4.75 4.04
CA MET A 87 6.57 4.30 5.41
C MET A 87 5.75 5.30 6.22
N GLU A 88 6.01 6.60 6.04
CA GLU A 88 5.24 7.64 6.71
C GLU A 88 3.79 7.64 6.26
N LYS A 89 3.55 7.47 4.97
CA LYS A 89 2.19 7.39 4.43
C LYS A 89 1.43 6.22 5.04
N ILE A 90 2.07 5.06 5.13
CA ILE A 90 1.44 3.88 5.71
C ILE A 90 1.14 4.11 7.18
N LYS A 91 2.07 4.70 7.93
CA LYS A 91 1.85 4.99 9.34
C LYS A 91 0.64 5.91 9.54
N LYS A 92 0.51 6.93 8.70
CA LYS A 92 -0.62 7.85 8.78
C LYS A 92 -1.93 7.14 8.52
N LEU A 93 -1.96 6.24 7.55
CA LEU A 93 -3.16 5.47 7.25
C LEU A 93 -3.54 4.56 8.41
N LEU A 94 -2.55 3.97 9.08
CA LEU A 94 -2.80 3.08 10.19
C LEU A 94 -3.30 3.80 11.42
N GLU A 95 -2.98 5.08 11.55
CA GLU A 95 -3.42 5.90 12.68
C GLU A 95 -4.85 6.40 12.56
N GLN A 96 -5.45 6.28 11.39
CA GLN A 96 -6.81 6.76 11.17
C GLN A 96 -7.87 5.80 11.75
#